data_008ea4c91e9ccd4c62d33fd0fbc76c79
#
_entry.id   008ea4c91e9ccd4c62d33fd0fbc76c79
#
_cell.length_a   1.000
_cell.length_b   1.000
_cell.length_c   1.000
_cell.angle_alpha   90.00
_cell.angle_beta   90.00
_cell.angle_gamma   90.00
#
_symmetry.space_group_name_H-M   'P 1'
#
loop_
_entity.id
_entity.type
_entity.pdbx_description
1 polymer ?
#
loop_
_entity_poly.entity_id
_entity_poly.type
_entity_poly.pdbx_seq_one_letter_code
_entity_poly.pdbx_strand_id
1 'polypeptide(L)'
;YTGYEVLKEGQRQDAGAEKYLTCGDNFVKYSKDGISGVDINGKTLWTGSYEMSNPVVVMQGQYILVADIGGKDAVIYNGKHEATELSVDYEIKQADVSGQGLVALLLEDTSSDMINIYNPYDVSSKLLVKIPTNVDDGYTVCMAISPDGTSVVASYICIVEGNAESRVVFYNFSDVGKNSDCIVG
;
A
#
# COMPACT_ATOMS: atom_id res chain seq x y z
N TYR A 1 30.86 9.98 -11.50
CA TYR A 1 30.34 11.36 -11.33
C TYR A 1 31.40 12.17 -10.61
N THR A 2 31.75 13.35 -11.13
CA THR A 2 32.85 14.23 -10.64
C THR A 2 32.35 15.51 -9.98
N GLY A 3 31.04 15.72 -9.86
CA GLY A 3 30.44 16.89 -9.26
C GLY A 3 28.93 16.84 -9.22
N TYR A 4 28.34 17.88 -8.66
CA TYR A 4 26.89 18.09 -8.62
C TYR A 4 26.57 19.57 -8.88
N GLU A 5 25.35 19.82 -9.34
CA GLU A 5 24.79 21.17 -9.48
C GLU A 5 23.56 21.28 -8.57
N VAL A 6 23.44 22.35 -7.81
CA VAL A 6 22.25 22.65 -7.02
C VAL A 6 21.24 23.32 -7.95
N LEU A 7 20.20 22.59 -8.33
CA LEU A 7 19.15 23.10 -9.21
C LEU A 7 18.24 24.11 -8.51
N LYS A 8 17.97 23.88 -7.23
CA LYS A 8 17.18 24.78 -6.39
C LYS A 8 17.47 24.55 -4.92
N GLU A 9 17.50 25.64 -4.16
CA GLU A 9 17.53 25.65 -2.71
C GLU A 9 16.37 26.49 -2.19
N GLY A 10 15.71 26.05 -1.13
CA GLY A 10 14.58 26.74 -0.50
C GLY A 10 14.53 26.49 0.99
N GLN A 11 14.04 27.47 1.74
CA GLN A 11 13.77 27.29 3.16
C GLN A 11 12.52 26.43 3.33
N ARG A 12 12.61 25.46 4.22
CA ARG A 12 11.47 24.67 4.63
C ARG A 12 10.50 25.53 5.45
N GLN A 13 9.23 25.57 5.01
CA GLN A 13 8.21 26.43 5.62
C GLN A 13 7.27 25.66 6.58
N ASP A 14 7.41 24.34 6.66
CA ASP A 14 6.55 23.48 7.44
C ASP A 14 7.26 22.90 8.66
N ALA A 15 6.52 22.77 9.77
CA ALA A 15 6.99 22.17 11.02
C ALA A 15 6.88 20.63 11.02
N GLY A 16 6.37 20.03 9.95
CA GLY A 16 6.09 18.60 9.84
C GLY A 16 7.28 17.77 9.35
N ALA A 17 7.28 16.48 9.68
CA ALA A 17 8.19 15.50 9.12
C ALA A 17 7.73 15.11 7.72
N GLU A 18 8.11 15.90 6.71
CA GLU A 18 7.87 15.53 5.31
C GLU A 18 8.76 14.38 4.87
N LYS A 19 8.19 13.50 4.09
CA LYS A 19 8.87 12.40 3.42
C LYS A 19 8.82 12.60 1.91
N TYR A 20 9.82 12.08 1.22
CA TYR A 20 9.94 12.20 -0.24
C TYR A 20 10.15 10.83 -0.86
N LEU A 21 9.50 10.59 -1.99
CA LEU A 21 9.66 9.41 -2.83
C LEU A 21 9.87 9.84 -4.29
N THR A 22 10.59 9.05 -5.05
CA THR A 22 10.73 9.25 -6.50
C THR A 22 9.48 8.75 -7.22
N CYS A 23 8.99 9.50 -8.21
CA CYS A 23 7.84 9.17 -9.03
C CYS A 23 8.15 9.51 -10.49
N GLY A 24 8.66 8.53 -11.24
CA GLY A 24 9.23 8.78 -12.57
C GLY A 24 10.36 9.79 -12.51
N ASP A 25 10.26 10.86 -13.31
CA ASP A 25 11.24 11.98 -13.33
C ASP A 25 10.94 13.05 -12.25
N ASN A 26 9.92 12.86 -11.44
CA ASN A 26 9.46 13.80 -10.42
C ASN A 26 9.56 13.20 -9.02
N PHE A 27 9.09 13.94 -8.03
CA PHE A 27 9.04 13.51 -6.64
C PHE A 27 7.62 13.61 -6.10
N VAL A 28 7.29 12.74 -5.19
CA VAL A 28 6.12 12.84 -4.33
C VAL A 28 6.60 13.25 -2.94
N LYS A 29 6.02 14.30 -2.41
CA LYS A 29 6.25 14.81 -1.06
C LYS A 29 4.98 14.56 -0.25
N TYR A 30 5.08 14.00 0.95
CA TYR A 30 3.92 13.73 1.79
C TYR A 30 4.21 13.94 3.28
N SER A 31 3.14 14.21 4.01
CA SER A 31 3.11 14.40 5.46
C SER A 31 1.85 13.77 6.05
N LYS A 32 1.53 14.07 7.30
CA LYS A 32 0.28 13.65 7.95
C LYS A 32 -0.97 14.32 7.37
N ASP A 33 -0.81 15.49 6.76
CA ASP A 33 -1.92 16.35 6.35
C ASP A 33 -2.14 16.35 4.83
N GLY A 34 -1.26 15.68 4.08
CA GLY A 34 -1.43 15.64 2.63
C GLY A 34 -0.20 15.20 1.84
N ILE A 35 -0.38 15.24 0.54
CA ILE A 35 0.58 14.78 -0.47
C ILE A 35 0.68 15.80 -1.61
N SER A 36 1.82 15.91 -2.24
CA SER A 36 2.01 16.72 -3.44
C SER A 36 3.03 16.11 -4.38
N GLY A 37 2.78 16.23 -5.69
CA GLY A 37 3.78 16.00 -6.70
C GLY A 37 4.61 17.25 -6.94
N VAL A 38 5.92 17.08 -7.02
CA VAL A 38 6.89 18.17 -7.26
C VAL A 38 7.84 17.77 -8.37
N ASP A 39 8.15 18.73 -9.27
CA ASP A 39 9.15 18.52 -10.31
C ASP A 39 10.58 18.65 -9.77
N ILE A 40 11.57 18.39 -10.62
CA ILE A 40 12.99 18.50 -10.29
C ILE A 40 13.42 19.92 -9.89
N ASN A 41 12.62 20.95 -10.22
CA ASN A 41 12.86 22.35 -9.85
C ASN A 41 12.12 22.73 -8.56
N GLY A 42 11.45 21.76 -7.90
CA GLY A 42 10.67 21.97 -6.69
C GLY A 42 9.35 22.72 -6.92
N LYS A 43 8.84 22.77 -8.17
CA LYS A 43 7.53 23.32 -8.48
C LYS A 43 6.47 22.27 -8.16
N THR A 44 5.45 22.65 -7.41
CA THR A 44 4.29 21.80 -7.16
C THR A 44 3.48 21.61 -8.44
N LEU A 45 3.24 20.36 -8.80
CA LEU A 45 2.47 19.94 -9.97
C LEU A 45 1.00 19.69 -9.61
N TRP A 46 0.77 19.05 -8.47
CA TRP A 46 -0.55 18.74 -7.93
C TRP A 46 -0.48 18.58 -6.41
N THR A 47 -1.62 18.63 -5.76
CA THR A 47 -1.75 18.45 -4.31
C THR A 47 -2.96 17.59 -3.98
N GLY A 48 -2.88 16.86 -2.89
CA GLY A 48 -3.99 16.14 -2.26
C GLY A 48 -3.94 16.37 -0.75
N SER A 49 -5.10 16.40 -0.11
CA SER A 49 -5.22 16.56 1.34
C SER A 49 -5.87 15.32 1.96
N TYR A 50 -5.42 14.98 3.13
CA TYR A 50 -5.97 13.96 4.04
C TYR A 50 -5.51 14.28 5.45
N GLU A 51 -6.05 13.60 6.43
CA GLU A 51 -5.58 13.69 7.82
C GLU A 51 -5.31 12.25 8.31
N MET A 52 -4.03 11.93 8.53
CA MET A 52 -3.57 10.60 8.92
C MET A 52 -2.52 10.68 10.01
N SER A 53 -2.53 9.71 10.91
CA SER A 53 -1.59 9.66 12.04
C SER A 53 -0.22 9.12 11.63
N ASN A 54 -0.19 8.11 10.78
CA ASN A 54 1.04 7.44 10.33
C ASN A 54 0.96 7.04 8.84
N PRO A 55 0.92 8.03 7.92
CA PRO A 55 0.78 7.75 6.50
C PRO A 55 2.01 7.03 5.93
N VAL A 56 1.74 6.00 5.13
CA VAL A 56 2.69 5.31 4.27
C VAL A 56 2.22 5.44 2.84
N VAL A 57 3.14 5.75 1.93
CA VAL A 57 2.86 5.89 0.51
C VAL A 57 3.48 4.73 -0.25
N VAL A 58 2.68 4.06 -1.06
CA VAL A 58 3.09 3.04 -2.03
C VAL A 58 2.63 3.45 -3.42
N MET A 59 3.44 3.10 -4.42
CA MET A 59 3.18 3.51 -5.80
C MET A 59 3.42 2.36 -6.76
N GLN A 60 2.49 2.20 -7.72
CA GLN A 60 2.64 1.26 -8.82
C GLN A 60 2.04 1.85 -10.10
N GLY A 61 2.87 2.00 -11.13
CA GLY A 61 2.46 2.62 -12.38
C GLY A 61 1.97 4.07 -12.16
N GLN A 62 0.71 4.30 -12.48
CA GLN A 62 0.06 5.62 -12.33
C GLN A 62 -0.71 5.78 -11.00
N TYR A 63 -0.70 4.77 -10.14
CA TYR A 63 -1.46 4.78 -8.90
C TYR A 63 -0.56 5.08 -7.71
N ILE A 64 -1.05 5.93 -6.83
CA ILE A 64 -0.39 6.31 -5.58
C ILE A 64 -1.37 6.03 -4.46
N LEU A 65 -1.03 5.11 -3.58
CA LEU A 65 -1.81 4.77 -2.40
C LEU A 65 -1.17 5.41 -1.17
N VAL A 66 -1.97 6.11 -0.39
CA VAL A 66 -1.62 6.58 0.96
C VAL A 66 -2.49 5.81 1.94
N ALA A 67 -1.89 5.13 2.91
CA ALA A 67 -2.61 4.39 3.93
C ALA A 67 -2.14 4.81 5.32
N ASP A 68 -3.07 4.97 6.26
CA ASP A 68 -2.77 5.26 7.66
C ASP A 68 -2.47 3.96 8.42
N ILE A 69 -1.20 3.70 8.68
CA ILE A 69 -0.78 2.48 9.41
C ILE A 69 -1.12 2.61 10.89
N GLY A 70 -1.91 1.66 11.40
CA GLY A 70 -2.54 1.70 12.71
C GLY A 70 -3.87 2.45 12.72
N GLY A 71 -4.26 3.05 11.60
CA GLY A 71 -5.57 3.62 11.33
C GLY A 71 -6.43 2.73 10.44
N LYS A 72 -7.51 3.30 9.88
CA LYS A 72 -8.51 2.59 9.08
C LYS A 72 -8.76 3.21 7.71
N ASP A 73 -8.04 4.27 7.39
CA ASP A 73 -8.27 5.09 6.22
C ASP A 73 -7.12 4.98 5.22
N ALA A 74 -7.48 4.97 3.96
CA ALA A 74 -6.55 5.04 2.84
C ALA A 74 -7.13 5.93 1.74
N VAL A 75 -6.25 6.53 0.96
CA VAL A 75 -6.61 7.34 -0.21
C VAL A 75 -5.78 6.87 -1.39
N ILE A 76 -6.42 6.56 -2.50
CA ILE A 76 -5.74 6.23 -3.74
C ILE A 76 -5.91 7.35 -4.77
N TYR A 77 -4.81 7.76 -5.38
CA TYR A 77 -4.75 8.71 -6.48
C TYR A 77 -4.48 7.96 -7.79
N ASN A 78 -5.25 8.25 -8.82
CA ASN A 78 -5.08 7.70 -10.17
C ASN A 78 -4.10 8.55 -11.00
N GLY A 79 -3.86 8.17 -12.26
CA GLY A 79 -2.95 8.89 -13.16
C GLY A 79 -3.35 10.32 -13.49
N LYS A 80 -4.57 10.76 -13.13
CA LYS A 80 -5.04 12.15 -13.22
C LYS A 80 -4.98 12.85 -11.86
N HIS A 81 -4.43 12.18 -10.84
CA HIS A 81 -4.38 12.63 -9.45
C HIS A 81 -5.76 12.85 -8.81
N GLU A 82 -6.79 12.19 -9.34
CA GLU A 82 -8.11 12.13 -8.72
C GLU A 82 -8.06 11.17 -7.53
N ALA A 83 -8.54 11.66 -6.37
CA ALA A 83 -8.54 10.91 -5.12
C ALA A 83 -9.79 10.02 -5.00
N THR A 84 -9.61 8.81 -4.51
CA THR A 84 -10.70 7.93 -4.07
C THR A 84 -10.40 7.45 -2.66
N GLU A 85 -11.32 7.69 -1.74
CA GLU A 85 -11.19 7.30 -0.35
C GLU A 85 -11.65 5.85 -0.13
N LEU A 86 -10.94 5.18 0.75
CA LEU A 86 -11.23 3.83 1.21
C LEU A 86 -11.10 3.79 2.74
N SER A 87 -12.21 3.54 3.43
CA SER A 87 -12.23 3.27 4.87
C SER A 87 -12.56 1.81 5.11
N VAL A 88 -11.87 1.21 6.09
CA VAL A 88 -12.02 -0.21 6.46
C VAL A 88 -12.38 -0.38 7.93
N ASP A 89 -12.88 -1.56 8.31
CA ASP A 89 -13.37 -1.80 9.67
C ASP A 89 -12.25 -2.08 10.69
N TYR A 90 -11.08 -2.51 10.20
CA TYR A 90 -9.95 -2.97 11.01
C TYR A 90 -8.71 -2.10 10.79
N GLU A 91 -7.77 -2.12 11.73
CA GLU A 91 -6.53 -1.37 11.63
C GLU A 91 -5.64 -1.88 10.49
N ILE A 92 -5.10 -0.96 9.71
CA ILE A 92 -4.21 -1.27 8.60
C ILE A 92 -2.79 -1.47 9.14
N LYS A 93 -2.24 -2.68 8.96
CA LYS A 93 -0.83 -3.00 9.29
C LYS A 93 0.09 -2.76 8.11
N GLN A 94 -0.38 -3.06 6.91
CA GLN A 94 0.37 -2.89 5.67
C GLN A 94 -0.57 -2.61 4.51
N ALA A 95 -0.09 -1.88 3.52
CA ALA A 95 -0.82 -1.57 2.31
C ALA A 95 0.08 -1.72 1.08
N ASP A 96 -0.51 -2.16 -0.02
CA ASP A 96 0.13 -2.22 -1.32
C ASP A 96 -0.90 -1.96 -2.43
N VAL A 97 -0.43 -1.60 -3.63
CA VAL A 97 -1.29 -1.23 -4.77
C VAL A 97 -0.80 -1.88 -6.06
N SER A 98 -1.73 -2.41 -6.85
CA SER A 98 -1.42 -2.95 -8.18
C SER A 98 -1.32 -1.85 -9.24
N GLY A 99 -0.75 -2.19 -10.40
CA GLY A 99 -0.73 -1.32 -11.59
C GLY A 99 -2.09 -1.07 -12.22
N GLN A 100 -3.15 -1.69 -11.73
CA GLN A 100 -4.55 -1.48 -12.14
C GLN A 100 -5.36 -0.71 -11.07
N GLY A 101 -4.74 -0.32 -9.97
CA GLY A 101 -5.37 0.43 -8.89
C GLY A 101 -6.16 -0.43 -7.90
N LEU A 102 -5.94 -1.75 -7.87
CA LEU A 102 -6.44 -2.59 -6.79
C LEU A 102 -5.58 -2.38 -5.55
N VAL A 103 -6.22 -2.30 -4.40
CA VAL A 103 -5.58 -2.04 -3.11
C VAL A 103 -5.56 -3.33 -2.30
N ALA A 104 -4.39 -3.78 -1.88
CA ALA A 104 -4.20 -4.86 -0.93
C ALA A 104 -3.91 -4.28 0.46
N LEU A 105 -4.67 -4.70 1.46
CA LEU A 105 -4.48 -4.30 2.85
C LEU A 105 -4.30 -5.53 3.73
N LEU A 106 -3.24 -5.52 4.53
CA LEU A 106 -3.11 -6.39 5.69
C LEU A 106 -3.79 -5.69 6.87
N LEU A 107 -4.81 -6.31 7.39
CA LEU A 107 -5.66 -5.77 8.46
C LEU A 107 -5.50 -6.60 9.72
N GLU A 108 -5.50 -5.93 10.88
CA GLU A 108 -5.43 -6.57 12.19
C GLU A 108 -6.81 -6.66 12.83
N ASP A 109 -7.26 -7.89 13.08
CA ASP A 109 -8.42 -8.16 13.94
C ASP A 109 -7.92 -8.63 15.32
N THR A 110 -8.79 -8.68 16.29
CA THR A 110 -8.49 -9.04 17.70
C THR A 110 -7.86 -10.42 17.87
N SER A 111 -8.06 -11.33 16.94
CA SER A 111 -7.61 -12.73 17.05
C SER A 111 -6.83 -13.25 15.83
N SER A 112 -6.83 -12.51 14.74
CA SER A 112 -6.18 -12.95 13.50
C SER A 112 -5.95 -11.76 12.58
N ASP A 113 -4.95 -11.87 11.72
CA ASP A 113 -4.78 -10.93 10.61
C ASP A 113 -5.66 -11.36 9.43
N MET A 114 -5.90 -10.45 8.50
CA MET A 114 -6.55 -10.77 7.23
C MET A 114 -5.95 -9.93 6.10
N ILE A 115 -5.83 -10.53 4.92
CA ILE A 115 -5.45 -9.82 3.71
C ILE A 115 -6.72 -9.59 2.89
N ASN A 116 -7.06 -8.33 2.68
CA ASN A 116 -8.21 -7.94 1.87
C ASN A 116 -7.76 -7.22 0.61
N ILE A 117 -8.39 -7.57 -0.51
CA ILE A 117 -8.19 -6.89 -1.79
C ILE A 117 -9.42 -6.08 -2.12
N TYR A 118 -9.22 -4.81 -2.42
CA TYR A 118 -10.28 -3.86 -2.73
C TYR A 118 -10.13 -3.31 -4.15
N ASN A 119 -11.27 -3.12 -4.82
CA ASN A 119 -11.39 -2.20 -5.94
C ASN A 119 -12.03 -0.89 -5.42
N PRO A 120 -11.26 0.16 -5.18
CA PRO A 120 -11.78 1.41 -4.62
C PRO A 120 -12.81 2.10 -5.53
N TYR A 121 -12.79 1.78 -6.81
CA TYR A 121 -13.64 2.39 -7.85
C TYR A 121 -14.98 1.68 -8.03
N ASP A 122 -15.15 0.49 -7.46
CA ASP A 122 -16.43 -0.23 -7.51
C ASP A 122 -17.41 0.36 -6.49
N VAL A 123 -18.50 0.91 -6.98
CA VAL A 123 -19.57 1.50 -6.15
C VAL A 123 -20.49 0.47 -5.53
N SER A 124 -20.54 -0.75 -6.06
CA SER A 124 -21.43 -1.83 -5.59
C SER A 124 -20.79 -2.64 -4.46
N SER A 125 -19.52 -2.95 -4.59
CA SER A 125 -18.74 -3.66 -3.59
C SER A 125 -17.25 -3.38 -3.78
N LYS A 126 -16.67 -2.60 -2.88
CA LYS A 126 -15.22 -2.34 -2.93
C LYS A 126 -14.39 -3.58 -2.60
N LEU A 127 -14.85 -4.45 -1.69
CA LEU A 127 -14.14 -5.66 -1.29
C LEU A 127 -14.31 -6.75 -2.35
N LEU A 128 -13.19 -7.19 -2.93
CA LEU A 128 -13.14 -8.25 -3.93
C LEU A 128 -12.77 -9.61 -3.32
N VAL A 129 -11.75 -9.64 -2.46
CA VAL A 129 -11.18 -10.86 -1.89
C VAL A 129 -10.90 -10.65 -0.41
N LYS A 130 -11.19 -11.65 0.39
CA LYS A 130 -10.84 -11.74 1.81
C LYS A 130 -10.07 -13.04 2.05
N ILE A 131 -8.84 -12.92 2.52
CA ILE A 131 -7.98 -14.04 2.90
C ILE A 131 -7.82 -13.97 4.42
N PRO A 132 -8.54 -14.77 5.20
CA PRO A 132 -8.30 -14.87 6.63
C PRO A 132 -6.98 -15.60 6.86
N THR A 133 -6.16 -15.10 7.77
CA THR A 133 -4.98 -15.81 8.24
C THR A 133 -5.30 -16.43 9.59
N ASN A 134 -5.20 -17.74 9.69
CA ASN A 134 -5.48 -18.46 10.95
C ASN A 134 -4.23 -18.44 11.84
N VAL A 135 -4.43 -18.63 13.14
CA VAL A 135 -3.32 -18.72 14.11
C VAL A 135 -2.31 -19.81 13.72
N ASP A 136 -2.82 -20.92 13.12
CA ASP A 136 -1.98 -22.03 12.64
C ASP A 136 -1.16 -21.69 11.41
N ASP A 137 -1.54 -20.66 10.64
CA ASP A 137 -0.77 -20.16 9.50
C ASP A 137 0.42 -19.29 9.95
N GLY A 138 0.41 -18.84 11.19
CA GLY A 138 1.44 -17.98 11.78
C GLY A 138 1.09 -16.49 11.67
N TYR A 139 2.06 -15.65 12.05
CA TYR A 139 1.94 -14.20 11.99
C TYR A 139 2.36 -13.70 10.63
N THR A 140 1.51 -12.91 9.99
CA THR A 140 1.84 -12.27 8.70
C THR A 140 2.92 -11.20 8.90
N VAL A 141 4.04 -11.36 8.20
CA VAL A 141 5.18 -10.44 8.29
C VAL A 141 5.11 -9.36 7.22
N CYS A 142 4.84 -9.77 5.99
CA CYS A 142 4.68 -8.85 4.87
C CYS A 142 3.82 -9.47 3.76
N MET A 143 3.29 -8.60 2.92
CA MET A 143 2.56 -8.98 1.71
C MET A 143 2.94 -8.06 0.55
N ALA A 144 2.70 -8.52 -0.67
CA ALA A 144 2.74 -7.71 -1.88
C ALA A 144 1.70 -8.20 -2.89
N ILE A 145 1.08 -7.24 -3.62
CA ILE A 145 0.18 -7.55 -4.73
C ILE A 145 0.93 -7.47 -6.06
N SER A 146 0.63 -8.38 -6.98
CA SER A 146 1.23 -8.36 -8.32
C SER A 146 0.82 -7.11 -9.11
N PRO A 147 1.67 -6.61 -10.02
CA PRO A 147 1.35 -5.42 -10.82
C PRO A 147 0.07 -5.55 -11.64
N ASP A 148 -0.27 -6.76 -12.09
CA ASP A 148 -1.51 -7.04 -12.81
C ASP A 148 -2.74 -7.23 -11.90
N GLY A 149 -2.54 -7.24 -10.56
CA GLY A 149 -3.60 -7.36 -9.57
C GLY A 149 -4.21 -8.76 -9.44
N THR A 150 -3.61 -9.78 -10.08
CA THR A 150 -4.17 -11.13 -10.10
C THR A 150 -3.66 -12.04 -8.98
N SER A 151 -2.61 -11.64 -8.30
CA SER A 151 -1.95 -12.46 -7.28
C SER A 151 -1.47 -11.64 -6.10
N VAL A 152 -1.42 -12.28 -4.93
CA VAL A 152 -0.77 -11.74 -3.71
C VAL A 152 0.21 -12.77 -3.20
N VAL A 153 1.38 -12.32 -2.79
CA VAL A 153 2.31 -13.10 -2.00
C VAL A 153 2.31 -12.61 -0.56
N ALA A 154 2.32 -13.53 0.39
CA ALA A 154 2.45 -13.20 1.81
C ALA A 154 3.48 -14.10 2.48
N SER A 155 4.25 -13.53 3.40
CA SER A 155 5.19 -14.28 4.24
C SER A 155 4.68 -14.32 5.68
N TYR A 156 4.89 -15.46 6.31
CA TYR A 156 4.43 -15.77 7.66
C TYR A 156 5.60 -16.28 8.50
N ILE A 157 5.52 -16.03 9.81
CA ILE A 157 6.36 -16.69 10.81
C ILE A 157 5.46 -17.59 11.65
N CYS A 158 5.72 -18.90 11.63
CA CYS A 158 5.04 -19.91 12.42
C CYS A 158 5.94 -20.40 13.54
N ILE A 159 5.39 -20.88 14.64
CA ILE A 159 6.12 -21.61 15.68
C ILE A 159 5.74 -23.09 15.56
N VAL A 160 6.69 -23.90 15.11
CA VAL A 160 6.53 -25.34 14.95
C VAL A 160 7.46 -26.05 15.92
N GLU A 161 6.92 -26.83 16.83
CA GLU A 161 7.69 -27.55 17.86
C GLU A 161 8.69 -26.67 18.64
N GLY A 162 8.31 -25.41 18.88
CA GLY A 162 9.12 -24.42 19.60
C GLY A 162 10.19 -23.73 18.76
N ASN A 163 10.27 -23.99 17.46
CA ASN A 163 11.16 -23.30 16.52
C ASN A 163 10.37 -22.32 15.64
N ALA A 164 11.01 -21.19 15.33
CA ALA A 164 10.45 -20.24 14.37
C ALA A 164 10.74 -20.73 12.94
N GLU A 165 9.68 -20.90 12.15
CA GLU A 165 9.75 -21.23 10.73
C GLU A 165 9.15 -20.13 9.89
N SER A 166 9.75 -19.85 8.74
CA SER A 166 9.23 -18.93 7.74
C SER A 166 8.47 -19.68 6.67
N ARG A 167 7.30 -19.17 6.30
CA ARG A 167 6.47 -19.70 5.21
C ARG A 167 6.13 -18.59 4.23
N VAL A 168 6.16 -18.89 2.93
CA VAL A 168 5.71 -17.97 1.88
C VAL A 168 4.55 -18.62 1.14
N VAL A 169 3.46 -17.89 0.95
CA VAL A 169 2.24 -18.37 0.27
C VAL A 169 1.89 -17.42 -0.86
N PHE A 170 1.57 -17.99 -2.02
CA PHE A 170 1.11 -17.26 -3.20
C PHE A 170 -0.38 -17.52 -3.38
N TYR A 171 -1.17 -16.45 -3.39
CA TYR A 171 -2.60 -16.48 -3.66
C TYR A 171 -2.83 -15.99 -5.09
N ASN A 172 -3.59 -16.73 -5.89
CA ASN A 172 -3.93 -16.37 -7.27
C ASN A 172 -5.44 -16.22 -7.42
N PHE A 173 -5.89 -15.07 -7.91
CA PHE A 173 -7.30 -14.69 -8.10
C PHE A 173 -7.72 -14.71 -9.57
N SER A 174 -6.80 -15.04 -10.49
CA SER A 174 -7.12 -15.23 -11.90
C SER A 174 -8.04 -16.43 -12.13
N ASP A 175 -8.55 -16.59 -13.35
CA ASP A 175 -9.40 -17.74 -13.69
C ASP A 175 -8.72 -19.10 -13.43
N VAL A 176 -7.40 -19.14 -13.51
CA VAL A 176 -6.60 -20.35 -13.20
C VAL A 176 -6.61 -20.66 -11.69
N GLY A 177 -6.61 -19.62 -10.84
CA GLY A 177 -6.60 -19.76 -9.38
C GLY A 177 -7.97 -20.00 -8.74
N LYS A 178 -9.07 -19.89 -9.50
CA LYS A 178 -10.43 -20.07 -8.96
C LYS A 178 -10.70 -21.48 -8.38
N ASN A 179 -9.92 -22.48 -8.75
CA ASN A 179 -10.08 -23.86 -8.31
C ASN A 179 -9.07 -24.29 -7.23
N SER A 180 -8.25 -23.38 -6.72
CA SER A 180 -7.30 -23.66 -5.64
C SER A 180 -7.17 -22.44 -4.74
N ASP A 181 -7.27 -22.63 -3.44
CA ASP A 181 -7.24 -21.54 -2.45
C ASP A 181 -5.89 -20.87 -2.34
N CYS A 182 -4.82 -21.54 -2.74
CA CYS A 182 -3.47 -20.98 -2.81
C CYS A 182 -2.55 -21.81 -3.71
N ILE A 183 -1.49 -21.18 -4.23
CA ILE A 183 -0.38 -21.85 -4.88
C ILE A 183 0.75 -21.88 -3.87
N VAL A 184 1.11 -23.08 -3.42
CA VAL A 184 2.29 -23.30 -2.58
C VAL A 184 3.47 -23.60 -3.49
N GLY A 185 4.48 -22.75 -3.47
CA GLY A 185 5.73 -22.97 -4.18
C GLY A 185 6.73 -23.82 -3.39
#